data_0409983072d60bde65add6e4153e3407
#
_entry.id   0409983072d60bde65add6e4153e3407
#
_cell.length_a   1.000
_cell.length_b   1.000
_cell.length_c   1.000
_cell.angle_alpha   90.00
_cell.angle_beta   90.00
_cell.angle_gamma   90.00
#
_symmetry.space_group_name_H-M   'P 1'
#
loop_
_entity.id
_entity.type
_entity.pdbx_description
1 polymer ?
#
loop_
_entity_poly.entity_id
_entity_poly.type
_entity_poly.pdbx_seq_one_letter_code
_entity_poly.pdbx_strand_id
1 'polypeptide(L)'
;LRFGGAGAVFLPIVWRSRFASMTALGWQRALALAALAGLPYPLIINWGLTYAPAAHAAALCPASIVFFSFLLSRIVFHDGASQQRTIGVLAIIAGLVLFIAPTGGGTGGVLFGDMLFIGSGLMFSTYAVLVRQWRADPVTATTAVVLLSCLPLPVLYFVAPSQIHAAAATEIVSQILIQGILSGAAAMFLYTYIVRQLGPQTASLFLPGIPIATVVVGMAVLGETPMTIQFAAIAIMAAGMGLSAIAERIASKRLGAPAPGGS
;
A
#
# COMPACT_ATOMS: atom_id res chain seq x y z
N LEU A 1 -5.01 -7.58 15.48
CA LEU A 1 -3.63 -7.46 15.95
C LEU A 1 -2.87 -6.31 15.24
N ARG A 2 -3.03 -6.12 13.89
CA ARG A 2 -2.30 -5.09 13.11
C ARG A 2 -2.43 -3.68 13.69
N PHE A 3 -3.66 -3.17 13.82
CA PHE A 3 -3.86 -1.80 14.34
C PHE A 3 -3.64 -1.68 15.84
N GLY A 4 -3.92 -2.73 16.62
CA GLY A 4 -3.62 -2.74 18.06
C GLY A 4 -2.12 -2.62 18.33
N GLY A 5 -1.28 -3.41 17.63
CA GLY A 5 0.17 -3.34 17.73
C GLY A 5 0.74 -2.00 17.24
N ALA A 6 0.25 -1.50 16.09
CA ALA A 6 0.63 -0.17 15.60
C ALA A 6 0.19 0.95 16.55
N GLY A 7 -1.02 0.83 17.13
CA GLY A 7 -1.55 1.78 18.12
C GLY A 7 -0.68 1.90 19.36
N ALA A 8 -0.14 0.79 19.85
CA ALA A 8 0.78 0.79 20.98
C ALA A 8 2.05 1.62 20.71
N VAL A 9 2.52 1.67 19.45
CA VAL A 9 3.67 2.49 19.05
C VAL A 9 3.33 3.98 18.97
N PHE A 10 2.16 4.32 18.39
CA PHE A 10 1.78 5.71 18.15
C PHE A 10 1.07 6.38 19.32
N LEU A 11 0.44 5.62 20.22
CA LEU A 11 -0.28 6.15 21.38
C LEU A 11 0.61 7.05 22.29
N PRO A 12 1.85 6.66 22.65
CA PRO A 12 2.72 7.50 23.45
C PRO A 12 3.09 8.82 22.75
N ILE A 13 3.25 8.80 21.41
CA ILE A 13 3.60 9.98 20.61
C ILE A 13 2.47 11.00 20.70
N VAL A 14 1.23 10.54 20.54
CA VAL A 14 0.06 11.43 20.59
C VAL A 14 -0.26 11.89 22.00
N TRP A 15 -0.09 11.01 22.98
CA TRP A 15 -0.26 11.40 24.38
C TRP A 15 0.67 12.55 24.75
N ARG A 16 1.91 12.49 24.30
CA ARG A 16 2.93 13.52 24.55
C ARG A 16 2.59 14.85 23.85
N SER A 17 2.01 14.81 22.64
CA SER A 17 1.57 15.99 21.89
C SER A 17 0.18 16.50 22.30
N ARG A 18 -0.49 15.87 23.29
CA ARG A 18 -1.86 16.22 23.73
C ARG A 18 -2.86 16.29 22.54
N PHE A 19 -2.73 15.43 21.54
CA PHE A 19 -3.55 15.45 20.33
C PHE A 19 -3.46 16.73 19.47
N ALA A 20 -2.56 17.65 19.77
CA ALA A 20 -2.43 18.92 19.06
C ALA A 20 -2.16 18.72 17.55
N SER A 21 -1.40 17.69 17.18
CA SER A 21 -1.15 17.37 15.77
C SER A 21 -2.42 16.90 15.03
N MET A 22 -3.29 16.12 15.68
CA MET A 22 -4.55 15.66 15.07
C MET A 22 -5.57 16.81 14.93
N THR A 23 -5.64 17.72 15.90
CA THR A 23 -6.50 18.90 15.80
C THR A 23 -6.02 19.87 14.73
N ALA A 24 -4.70 19.99 14.52
CA ALA A 24 -4.12 20.80 13.45
C ALA A 24 -4.44 20.21 12.04
N LEU A 25 -4.49 18.90 11.89
CA LEU A 25 -4.92 18.26 10.64
C LEU A 25 -6.41 18.47 10.37
N GLY A 26 -7.22 18.51 11.43
CA GLY A 26 -8.69 18.55 11.39
C GLY A 26 -9.32 17.17 11.38
N TRP A 27 -10.35 16.98 12.20
CA TRP A 27 -11.02 15.69 12.40
C TRP A 27 -11.61 15.08 11.12
N GLN A 28 -12.18 15.91 10.24
CA GLN A 28 -12.74 15.44 8.96
C GLN A 28 -11.64 14.83 8.07
N ARG A 29 -10.47 15.48 8.00
CA ARG A 29 -9.33 14.97 7.24
C ARG A 29 -8.76 13.70 7.88
N ALA A 30 -8.65 13.67 9.20
CA ALA A 30 -8.19 12.49 9.93
C ALA A 30 -9.11 11.27 9.68
N LEU A 31 -10.44 11.48 9.74
CA LEU A 31 -11.43 10.45 9.44
C LEU A 31 -11.36 9.99 7.98
N ALA A 32 -11.20 10.91 7.03
CA ALA A 32 -11.05 10.55 5.62
C ALA A 32 -9.80 9.68 5.38
N LEU A 33 -8.66 10.04 5.98
CA LEU A 33 -7.44 9.23 5.88
C LEU A 33 -7.61 7.85 6.52
N ALA A 34 -8.27 7.77 7.68
CA ALA A 34 -8.54 6.51 8.35
C ALA A 34 -9.54 5.62 7.59
N ALA A 35 -10.55 6.21 6.94
CA ALA A 35 -11.48 5.47 6.08
C ALA A 35 -10.80 4.89 4.85
N LEU A 36 -9.81 5.58 4.28
CA LEU A 36 -9.15 5.18 3.05
C LEU A 36 -7.98 4.18 3.25
N ALA A 37 -7.20 4.33 4.31
CA ALA A 37 -6.01 3.51 4.54
C ALA A 37 -5.99 2.81 5.91
N GLY A 38 -7.02 3.02 6.73
CA GLY A 38 -7.20 2.39 8.04
C GLY A 38 -7.89 1.04 7.95
N LEU A 39 -8.70 0.73 8.94
CA LEU A 39 -9.37 -0.56 9.08
C LEU A 39 -10.20 -1.01 7.86
N PRO A 40 -10.95 -0.15 7.15
CA PRO A 40 -11.73 -0.58 5.98
C PRO A 40 -10.86 -1.16 4.86
N TYR A 41 -9.65 -0.64 4.65
CA TYR A 41 -8.74 -1.09 3.60
C TYR A 41 -8.39 -2.58 3.70
N PRO A 42 -7.80 -3.11 4.80
CA PRO A 42 -7.54 -4.54 4.92
C PRO A 42 -8.80 -5.39 5.03
N LEU A 43 -9.93 -4.85 5.51
CA LEU A 43 -11.19 -5.58 5.53
C LEU A 43 -11.70 -5.88 4.12
N ILE A 44 -11.62 -4.91 3.20
CA ILE A 44 -12.00 -5.11 1.78
C ILE A 44 -11.07 -6.14 1.13
N ILE A 45 -9.77 -6.09 1.38
CA ILE A 45 -8.82 -7.09 0.86
C ILE A 45 -9.16 -8.48 1.41
N ASN A 46 -9.35 -8.61 2.73
CA ASN A 46 -9.70 -9.90 3.34
C ASN A 46 -11.04 -10.43 2.82
N TRP A 47 -11.99 -9.56 2.57
CA TRP A 47 -13.26 -9.93 1.95
C TRP A 47 -13.04 -10.43 0.51
N GLY A 48 -12.21 -9.76 -0.29
CA GLY A 48 -11.81 -10.22 -1.62
C GLY A 48 -11.17 -11.61 -1.61
N LEU A 49 -10.33 -11.90 -0.59
CA LEU A 49 -9.68 -13.21 -0.42
C LEU A 49 -10.66 -14.37 -0.16
N THR A 50 -11.90 -14.10 0.21
CA THR A 50 -12.94 -15.15 0.31
C THR A 50 -13.49 -15.58 -1.06
N TYR A 51 -13.24 -14.77 -2.10
CA TYR A 51 -13.72 -15.02 -3.47
C TYR A 51 -12.60 -15.31 -4.47
N ALA A 52 -11.41 -14.75 -4.26
CA ALA A 52 -10.31 -14.84 -5.21
C ALA A 52 -8.99 -15.27 -4.52
N PRO A 53 -8.08 -15.95 -5.25
CA PRO A 53 -6.81 -16.40 -4.71
C PRO A 53 -5.92 -15.26 -4.20
N ALA A 54 -5.08 -15.55 -3.21
CA ALA A 54 -4.12 -14.58 -2.65
C ALA A 54 -3.14 -14.04 -3.71
N ALA A 55 -2.82 -14.83 -4.74
CA ALA A 55 -1.99 -14.38 -5.86
C ALA A 55 -2.61 -13.20 -6.61
N HIS A 56 -3.96 -13.17 -6.76
CA HIS A 56 -4.68 -12.04 -7.36
C HIS A 56 -4.54 -10.78 -6.50
N ALA A 57 -4.72 -10.89 -5.18
CA ALA A 57 -4.51 -9.77 -4.26
C ALA A 57 -3.07 -9.23 -4.34
N ALA A 58 -2.06 -10.13 -4.37
CA ALA A 58 -0.65 -9.76 -4.43
C ALA A 58 -0.28 -8.99 -5.69
N ALA A 59 -0.98 -9.20 -6.80
CA ALA A 59 -0.74 -8.50 -8.06
C ALA A 59 -1.70 -7.32 -8.28
N LEU A 60 -3.02 -7.50 -8.08
CA LEU A 60 -4.02 -6.48 -8.41
C LEU A 60 -4.01 -5.29 -7.45
N CYS A 61 -3.74 -5.50 -6.14
CA CYS A 61 -3.64 -4.38 -5.22
C CYS A 61 -2.51 -3.41 -5.62
N PRO A 62 -1.22 -3.84 -5.78
CA PRO A 62 -0.17 -2.93 -6.19
C PRO A 62 -0.36 -2.38 -7.61
N ALA A 63 -0.89 -3.17 -8.56
CA ALA A 63 -1.20 -2.68 -9.91
C ALA A 63 -2.18 -1.52 -9.88
N SER A 64 -3.26 -1.69 -9.13
CA SER A 64 -4.31 -0.68 -8.98
C SER A 64 -3.79 0.57 -8.28
N ILE A 65 -2.94 0.40 -7.25
CA ILE A 65 -2.31 1.55 -6.57
C ILE A 65 -1.42 2.33 -7.55
N VAL A 66 -0.59 1.65 -8.36
CA VAL A 66 0.25 2.31 -9.37
C VAL A 66 -0.61 3.06 -10.39
N PHE A 67 -1.62 2.39 -10.95
CA PHE A 67 -2.52 2.97 -11.95
C PHE A 67 -3.27 4.19 -11.41
N PHE A 68 -3.96 4.05 -10.27
CA PHE A 68 -4.75 5.13 -9.71
C PHE A 68 -3.88 6.26 -9.15
N SER A 69 -2.71 5.98 -8.57
CA SER A 69 -1.78 7.03 -8.15
C SER A 69 -1.29 7.86 -9.34
N PHE A 70 -1.02 7.21 -10.48
CA PHE A 70 -0.67 7.89 -11.72
C PHE A 70 -1.83 8.73 -12.25
N LEU A 71 -3.02 8.15 -12.36
CA LEU A 71 -4.22 8.81 -12.88
C LEU A 71 -4.65 9.99 -12.01
N LEU A 72 -4.81 9.76 -10.70
CA LEU A 72 -5.26 10.80 -9.76
C LEU A 72 -4.25 11.93 -9.62
N SER A 73 -2.93 11.63 -9.65
CA SER A 73 -1.91 12.68 -9.63
C SER A 73 -2.00 13.58 -10.86
N ARG A 74 -2.30 13.02 -12.03
CA ARG A 74 -2.52 13.85 -13.24
C ARG A 74 -3.76 14.71 -13.15
N ILE A 75 -4.84 14.17 -12.61
CA ILE A 75 -6.11 14.90 -12.49
C ILE A 75 -6.03 16.01 -11.44
N VAL A 76 -5.48 15.69 -10.25
CA VAL A 76 -5.52 16.60 -9.09
C VAL A 76 -4.38 17.63 -9.14
N PHE A 77 -3.18 17.21 -9.52
CA PHE A 77 -1.99 18.08 -9.50
C PHE A 77 -1.56 18.56 -10.88
N HIS A 78 -2.23 18.09 -11.94
CA HIS A 78 -1.83 18.34 -13.32
C HIS A 78 -0.37 17.96 -13.58
N ASP A 79 0.14 16.95 -12.86
CA ASP A 79 1.50 16.46 -13.00
C ASP A 79 1.73 15.98 -14.44
N GLY A 80 2.65 16.62 -15.15
CA GLY A 80 3.05 16.21 -16.49
C GLY A 80 3.66 14.81 -16.45
N ALA A 81 3.20 13.91 -17.31
CA ALA A 81 3.85 12.61 -17.49
C ALA A 81 4.59 12.59 -18.81
N SER A 82 5.90 12.28 -18.77
CA SER A 82 6.64 11.98 -19.98
C SER A 82 6.10 10.68 -20.60
N GLN A 83 6.23 10.54 -21.92
CA GLN A 83 5.86 9.30 -22.61
C GLN A 83 6.56 8.08 -21.99
N GLN A 84 7.83 8.22 -21.63
CA GLN A 84 8.62 7.16 -20.99
C GLN A 84 8.01 6.70 -19.66
N ARG A 85 7.52 7.64 -18.84
CA ARG A 85 6.86 7.32 -17.57
C ARG A 85 5.54 6.61 -17.79
N THR A 86 4.76 7.03 -18.77
CA THR A 86 3.50 6.36 -19.14
C THR A 86 3.76 4.93 -19.60
N ILE A 87 4.75 4.72 -20.48
CA ILE A 87 5.14 3.37 -20.95
C ILE A 87 5.61 2.52 -19.76
N GLY A 88 6.41 3.08 -18.84
CA GLY A 88 6.88 2.37 -17.65
C GLY A 88 5.73 1.92 -16.75
N VAL A 89 4.74 2.78 -16.50
CA VAL A 89 3.54 2.43 -15.71
C VAL A 89 2.72 1.34 -16.41
N LEU A 90 2.52 1.44 -17.72
CA LEU A 90 1.81 0.41 -18.49
C LEU A 90 2.55 -0.93 -18.48
N ALA A 91 3.88 -0.92 -18.57
CA ALA A 91 4.70 -2.13 -18.46
C ALA A 91 4.56 -2.77 -17.06
N ILE A 92 4.57 -1.98 -15.98
CA ILE A 92 4.33 -2.49 -14.63
C ILE A 92 2.96 -3.18 -14.54
N ILE A 93 1.90 -2.53 -15.03
CA ILE A 93 0.54 -3.08 -15.00
C ILE A 93 0.47 -4.37 -15.84
N ALA A 94 1.04 -4.37 -17.04
CA ALA A 94 1.09 -5.55 -17.89
C ALA A 94 1.84 -6.72 -17.22
N GLY A 95 2.97 -6.45 -16.58
CA GLY A 95 3.72 -7.44 -15.81
C GLY A 95 2.92 -8.00 -14.63
N LEU A 96 2.20 -7.16 -13.88
CA LEU A 96 1.35 -7.61 -12.77
C LEU A 96 0.16 -8.48 -13.25
N VAL A 97 -0.47 -8.11 -14.37
CA VAL A 97 -1.52 -8.93 -14.99
C VAL A 97 -0.94 -10.28 -15.48
N LEU A 98 0.22 -10.25 -16.13
CA LEU A 98 0.89 -11.47 -16.58
C LEU A 98 1.29 -12.38 -15.41
N PHE A 99 1.63 -11.82 -14.25
CA PHE A 99 2.00 -12.57 -13.05
C PHE A 99 0.85 -13.46 -12.54
N ILE A 100 -0.41 -13.00 -12.67
CA ILE A 100 -1.59 -13.75 -12.24
C ILE A 100 -2.19 -14.63 -13.35
N ALA A 101 -1.78 -14.48 -14.60
CA ALA A 101 -2.34 -15.23 -15.73
C ALA A 101 -2.36 -16.76 -15.52
N PRO A 102 -1.34 -17.38 -14.88
CA PRO A 102 -1.36 -18.83 -14.63
C PRO A 102 -2.42 -19.31 -13.64
N THR A 103 -3.00 -18.42 -12.83
CA THR A 103 -3.97 -18.80 -11.79
C THR A 103 -5.40 -19.03 -12.36
N GLY A 104 -5.57 -18.80 -13.65
CA GLY A 104 -6.80 -19.08 -14.39
C GLY A 104 -7.83 -17.96 -14.30
N GLY A 105 -8.58 -17.77 -15.38
CA GLY A 105 -9.76 -16.89 -15.43
C GLY A 105 -10.86 -17.47 -14.54
N GLY A 106 -11.27 -16.71 -13.55
CA GLY A 106 -12.20 -17.19 -12.53
C GLY A 106 -13.66 -17.21 -12.95
N THR A 107 -14.43 -17.96 -12.23
CA THR A 107 -15.90 -17.87 -12.16
C THR A 107 -16.31 -16.47 -11.67
N GLY A 108 -17.60 -16.10 -11.81
CA GLY A 108 -18.10 -14.77 -11.43
C GLY A 108 -17.75 -14.33 -10.00
N GLY A 109 -17.54 -15.28 -9.07
CA GLY A 109 -17.05 -14.97 -7.70
C GLY A 109 -15.64 -14.41 -7.69
N VAL A 110 -14.72 -14.97 -8.48
CA VAL A 110 -13.33 -14.48 -8.55
C VAL A 110 -13.27 -13.05 -9.09
N LEU A 111 -14.08 -12.74 -10.11
CA LEU A 111 -14.18 -11.38 -10.65
C LEU A 111 -14.61 -10.37 -9.57
N PHE A 112 -15.56 -10.75 -8.71
CA PHE A 112 -15.98 -9.90 -7.59
C PHE A 112 -14.82 -9.65 -6.60
N GLY A 113 -14.05 -10.69 -6.24
CA GLY A 113 -12.84 -10.57 -5.43
C GLY A 113 -11.81 -9.63 -6.06
N ASP A 114 -11.58 -9.77 -7.37
CA ASP A 114 -10.65 -8.92 -8.12
C ASP A 114 -11.11 -7.45 -8.13
N MET A 115 -12.42 -7.18 -8.25
CA MET A 115 -12.96 -5.83 -8.14
C MET A 115 -12.74 -5.23 -6.74
N LEU A 116 -12.83 -6.03 -5.67
CA LEU A 116 -12.52 -5.58 -4.31
C LEU A 116 -11.03 -5.22 -4.17
N PHE A 117 -10.12 -5.99 -4.78
CA PHE A 117 -8.69 -5.67 -4.80
C PHE A 117 -8.40 -4.37 -5.57
N ILE A 118 -9.03 -4.18 -6.73
CA ILE A 118 -8.92 -2.94 -7.51
C ILE A 118 -9.48 -1.75 -6.72
N GLY A 119 -10.63 -1.92 -6.06
CA GLY A 119 -11.23 -0.90 -5.19
C GLY A 119 -10.33 -0.53 -4.00
N SER A 120 -9.66 -1.52 -3.39
CA SER A 120 -8.67 -1.25 -2.33
C SER A 120 -7.50 -0.40 -2.83
N GLY A 121 -7.04 -0.66 -4.06
CA GLY A 121 -5.99 0.13 -4.71
C GLY A 121 -6.41 1.59 -4.94
N LEU A 122 -7.66 1.82 -5.37
CA LEU A 122 -8.22 3.16 -5.50
C LEU A 122 -8.28 3.89 -4.14
N MET A 123 -8.73 3.20 -3.08
CA MET A 123 -8.78 3.77 -1.73
C MET A 123 -7.39 4.20 -1.27
N PHE A 124 -6.39 3.34 -1.39
CA PHE A 124 -5.02 3.64 -0.94
C PHE A 124 -4.36 4.73 -1.78
N SER A 125 -4.61 4.77 -3.10
CA SER A 125 -4.14 5.84 -3.97
C SER A 125 -4.78 7.18 -3.63
N THR A 126 -6.07 7.19 -3.33
CA THR A 126 -6.78 8.40 -2.88
C THR A 126 -6.21 8.91 -1.56
N TYR A 127 -5.93 8.00 -0.59
CA TYR A 127 -5.21 8.35 0.63
C TYR A 127 -3.89 9.07 0.32
N ALA A 128 -3.06 8.50 -0.55
CA ALA A 128 -1.76 9.06 -0.89
C ALA A 128 -1.89 10.45 -1.55
N VAL A 129 -2.87 10.63 -2.44
CA VAL A 129 -3.16 11.93 -3.07
C VAL A 129 -3.59 12.96 -2.03
N LEU A 130 -4.48 12.60 -1.10
CA LEU A 130 -4.94 13.50 -0.04
C LEU A 130 -3.81 13.89 0.93
N VAL A 131 -2.92 12.95 1.28
CA VAL A 131 -1.72 13.25 2.09
C VAL A 131 -0.86 14.33 1.41
N ARG A 132 -0.63 14.20 0.10
CA ARG A 132 0.12 15.21 -0.67
C ARG A 132 -0.65 16.54 -0.77
N GLN A 133 -1.94 16.50 -1.11
CA GLN A 133 -2.78 17.68 -1.31
C GLN A 133 -2.91 18.51 -0.03
N TRP A 134 -3.11 17.86 1.11
CA TRP A 134 -3.25 18.53 2.40
C TRP A 134 -1.91 18.83 3.05
N ARG A 135 -0.81 18.46 2.43
CA ARG A 135 0.55 18.57 2.98
C ARG A 135 0.63 17.98 4.39
N ALA A 136 -0.09 16.88 4.62
CA ALA A 136 -0.20 16.26 5.92
C ALA A 136 1.17 15.79 6.41
N ASP A 137 1.50 16.08 7.67
CA ASP A 137 2.70 15.55 8.30
C ASP A 137 2.63 14.03 8.39
N PRO A 138 3.67 13.27 7.98
CA PRO A 138 3.65 11.82 7.95
C PRO A 138 3.34 11.16 9.30
N VAL A 139 3.89 11.70 10.40
CA VAL A 139 3.63 11.20 11.74
C VAL A 139 2.15 11.39 12.08
N THR A 140 1.63 12.59 11.84
CA THR A 140 0.23 12.94 12.11
C THR A 140 -0.74 12.12 11.26
N ALA A 141 -0.48 11.98 9.96
CA ALA A 141 -1.33 11.21 9.05
C ALA A 141 -1.36 9.72 9.43
N THR A 142 -0.19 9.11 9.68
CA THR A 142 -0.10 7.71 10.09
C THR A 142 -0.76 7.48 11.44
N THR A 143 -0.54 8.38 12.39
CA THR A 143 -1.15 8.33 13.72
C THR A 143 -2.68 8.40 13.63
N ALA A 144 -3.22 9.30 12.81
CA ALA A 144 -4.66 9.42 12.60
C ALA A 144 -5.25 8.11 12.05
N VAL A 145 -4.61 7.54 11.01
CA VAL A 145 -5.05 6.26 10.44
C VAL A 145 -5.02 5.15 11.48
N VAL A 146 -3.94 5.01 12.22
CA VAL A 146 -3.75 3.91 13.18
C VAL A 146 -4.71 4.05 14.36
N LEU A 147 -4.75 5.20 15.03
CA LEU A 147 -5.55 5.37 16.24
C LEU A 147 -7.05 5.36 15.96
N LEU A 148 -7.51 5.99 14.88
CA LEU A 148 -8.92 5.93 14.51
C LEU A 148 -9.34 4.52 14.09
N SER A 149 -8.42 3.73 13.53
CA SER A 149 -8.65 2.32 13.22
C SER A 149 -8.68 1.42 14.48
N CYS A 150 -8.13 1.88 15.59
CA CYS A 150 -8.23 1.16 16.87
C CYS A 150 -9.60 1.32 17.54
N LEU A 151 -10.33 2.41 17.26
CA LEU A 151 -11.61 2.69 17.93
C LEU A 151 -12.66 1.58 17.77
N PRO A 152 -12.88 1.00 16.57
CA PRO A 152 -13.86 -0.08 16.41
C PRO A 152 -13.34 -1.46 16.88
N LEU A 153 -12.05 -1.63 17.23
CA LEU A 153 -11.49 -2.93 17.58
C LEU A 153 -12.16 -3.59 18.79
N PRO A 154 -12.49 -2.88 19.91
CA PRO A 154 -13.19 -3.51 21.02
C PRO A 154 -14.54 -4.09 20.59
N VAL A 155 -15.31 -3.35 19.80
CA VAL A 155 -16.61 -3.83 19.30
C VAL A 155 -16.42 -5.05 18.40
N LEU A 156 -15.48 -4.98 17.46
CA LEU A 156 -15.17 -6.10 16.56
C LEU A 156 -14.69 -7.34 17.30
N TYR A 157 -13.97 -7.18 18.39
CA TYR A 157 -13.49 -8.30 19.21
C TYR A 157 -14.66 -9.11 19.83
N PHE A 158 -15.75 -8.44 20.23
CA PHE A 158 -16.91 -9.11 20.81
C PHE A 158 -17.91 -9.62 19.77
N VAL A 159 -17.98 -8.98 18.59
CA VAL A 159 -18.99 -9.29 17.56
C VAL A 159 -18.45 -10.26 16.50
N ALA A 160 -17.17 -10.14 16.12
CA ALA A 160 -16.59 -10.99 15.11
C ALA A 160 -16.07 -12.31 15.70
N PRO A 161 -16.30 -13.46 15.04
CA PRO A 161 -15.70 -14.73 15.47
C PRO A 161 -14.18 -14.60 15.42
N SER A 162 -13.53 -14.65 16.57
CA SER A 162 -12.07 -14.58 16.65
C SER A 162 -11.50 -15.83 17.30
N GLN A 163 -10.42 -16.36 16.71
CA GLN A 163 -9.70 -17.51 17.26
C GLN A 163 -8.47 -17.07 18.09
N ILE A 164 -8.43 -15.80 18.53
CA ILE A 164 -7.29 -15.26 19.30
C ILE A 164 -7.07 -16.06 20.58
N HIS A 165 -8.14 -16.55 21.23
CA HIS A 165 -8.05 -17.36 22.44
C HIS A 165 -7.44 -18.75 22.22
N ALA A 166 -7.50 -19.27 20.99
CA ALA A 166 -6.93 -20.58 20.62
C ALA A 166 -5.50 -20.47 20.08
N ALA A 167 -5.03 -19.25 19.77
CA ALA A 167 -3.71 -19.02 19.22
C ALA A 167 -2.62 -19.09 20.28
N ALA A 168 -1.48 -19.69 19.95
CA ALA A 168 -0.33 -19.72 20.84
C ALA A 168 0.22 -18.31 21.09
N ALA A 169 0.75 -18.06 22.29
CA ALA A 169 1.33 -16.77 22.65
C ALA A 169 2.42 -16.32 21.65
N THR A 170 3.23 -17.25 21.16
CA THR A 170 4.27 -16.99 20.14
C THR A 170 3.69 -16.49 18.83
N GLU A 171 2.55 -17.01 18.39
CA GLU A 171 1.85 -16.57 17.19
C GLU A 171 1.29 -15.16 17.37
N ILE A 172 0.69 -14.89 18.52
CA ILE A 172 0.16 -13.55 18.85
C ILE A 172 1.31 -12.53 18.85
N VAL A 173 2.41 -12.83 19.51
CA VAL A 173 3.59 -11.95 19.57
C VAL A 173 4.17 -11.73 18.18
N SER A 174 4.37 -12.78 17.37
CA SER A 174 4.88 -12.65 16.00
C SER A 174 3.96 -11.80 15.12
N GLN A 175 2.65 -11.98 15.22
CA GLN A 175 1.68 -11.16 14.49
C GLN A 175 1.68 -9.70 14.94
N ILE A 176 1.83 -9.42 16.23
CA ILE A 176 1.96 -8.04 16.74
C ILE A 176 3.24 -7.40 16.19
N LEU A 177 4.37 -8.11 16.20
CA LEU A 177 5.64 -7.59 15.69
C LEU A 177 5.60 -7.37 14.18
N ILE A 178 5.18 -8.36 13.40
CA ILE A 178 5.23 -8.31 11.94
C ILE A 178 4.08 -7.44 11.39
N GLN A 179 2.84 -7.73 11.75
CA GLN A 179 1.68 -7.03 11.23
C GLN A 179 1.44 -5.68 11.92
N GLY A 180 1.64 -5.61 13.24
CA GLY A 180 1.41 -4.39 14.00
C GLY A 180 2.57 -3.40 13.84
N ILE A 181 3.76 -3.75 14.27
CA ILE A 181 4.89 -2.82 14.32
C ILE A 181 5.52 -2.63 12.95
N LEU A 182 5.92 -3.71 12.28
CA LEU A 182 6.66 -3.60 11.01
C LEU A 182 5.75 -3.14 9.87
N SER A 183 4.61 -3.80 9.66
CA SER A 183 3.69 -3.48 8.55
C SER A 183 2.74 -2.33 8.89
N GLY A 184 2.14 -2.32 10.07
CA GLY A 184 1.13 -1.34 10.47
C GLY A 184 1.71 0.02 10.87
N ALA A 185 2.84 0.04 11.57
CA ALA A 185 3.47 1.28 12.02
C ALA A 185 4.60 1.72 11.09
N ALA A 186 5.66 0.93 10.95
CA ALA A 186 6.87 1.35 10.24
C ALA A 186 6.66 1.48 8.72
N ALA A 187 6.09 0.47 8.06
CA ALA A 187 5.88 0.52 6.62
C ALA A 187 4.86 1.60 6.22
N MET A 188 3.78 1.76 6.99
CA MET A 188 2.77 2.79 6.75
C MET A 188 3.36 4.20 6.92
N PHE A 189 4.15 4.42 7.97
CA PHE A 189 4.85 5.69 8.19
C PHE A 189 5.81 5.98 7.04
N LEU A 190 6.66 4.99 6.68
CA LEU A 190 7.65 5.15 5.61
C LEU A 190 6.99 5.44 4.26
N TYR A 191 5.92 4.73 3.92
CA TYR A 191 5.15 4.99 2.70
C TYR A 191 4.57 6.42 2.71
N THR A 192 3.96 6.83 3.82
CA THR A 192 3.38 8.18 3.95
C THR A 192 4.46 9.27 3.86
N TYR A 193 5.64 9.01 4.44
CA TYR A 193 6.80 9.89 4.33
C TYR A 193 7.27 10.03 2.87
N ILE A 194 7.40 8.91 2.15
CA ILE A 194 7.78 8.90 0.72
C ILE A 194 6.74 9.66 -0.12
N VAL A 195 5.44 9.42 0.12
CA VAL A 195 4.35 10.15 -0.54
C VAL A 195 4.46 11.65 -0.32
N ARG A 196 4.80 12.05 0.89
CA ARG A 196 4.95 13.47 1.25
C ARG A 196 6.14 14.12 0.55
N GLN A 197 7.25 13.41 0.41
CA GLN A 197 8.48 13.91 -0.19
C GLN A 197 8.48 13.83 -1.72
N LEU A 198 8.09 12.68 -2.27
CA LEU A 198 8.22 12.37 -3.69
C LEU A 198 6.86 12.34 -4.44
N GLY A 199 5.77 12.41 -3.71
CA GLY A 199 4.41 12.32 -4.26
C GLY A 199 3.90 10.89 -4.44
N PRO A 200 2.55 10.72 -4.57
CA PRO A 200 1.89 9.41 -4.62
C PRO A 200 2.34 8.57 -5.82
N GLN A 201 2.55 9.22 -6.95
CA GLN A 201 2.92 8.59 -8.21
C GLN A 201 4.31 7.92 -8.12
N THR A 202 5.29 8.58 -7.50
CA THR A 202 6.63 8.02 -7.31
C THR A 202 6.63 6.97 -6.21
N ALA A 203 5.94 7.20 -5.09
CA ALA A 203 5.84 6.25 -4.00
C ALA A 203 5.24 4.91 -4.46
N SER A 204 4.24 4.93 -5.33
CA SER A 204 3.59 3.71 -5.83
C SER A 204 4.47 2.85 -6.73
N LEU A 205 5.50 3.43 -7.38
CA LEU A 205 6.41 2.68 -8.25
C LEU A 205 7.26 1.63 -7.51
N PHE A 206 7.36 1.71 -6.19
CA PHE A 206 8.08 0.71 -5.39
C PHE A 206 7.21 -0.51 -5.02
N LEU A 207 5.88 -0.41 -5.14
CA LEU A 207 4.97 -1.48 -4.75
C LEU A 207 5.10 -2.77 -5.60
N PRO A 208 5.38 -2.70 -6.92
CA PRO A 208 5.66 -3.91 -7.71
C PRO A 208 6.89 -4.69 -7.25
N GLY A 209 7.72 -4.11 -6.38
CA GLY A 209 8.78 -4.85 -5.68
C GLY A 209 8.24 -5.93 -4.74
N ILE A 210 6.98 -5.84 -4.28
CA ILE A 210 6.37 -6.82 -3.37
C ILE A 210 6.27 -8.19 -4.02
N PRO A 211 5.64 -8.41 -5.20
CA PRO A 211 5.61 -9.73 -5.83
C PRO A 211 7.01 -10.23 -6.22
N ILE A 212 7.93 -9.33 -6.59
CA ILE A 212 9.32 -9.71 -6.87
C ILE A 212 9.98 -10.28 -5.61
N ALA A 213 9.88 -9.57 -4.49
CA ALA A 213 10.43 -10.03 -3.21
C ALA A 213 9.75 -11.32 -2.73
N THR A 214 8.44 -11.47 -2.93
CA THR A 214 7.69 -12.68 -2.57
C THR A 214 8.22 -13.90 -3.31
N VAL A 215 8.47 -13.79 -4.61
CA VAL A 215 9.04 -14.89 -5.40
C VAL A 215 10.45 -15.24 -4.94
N VAL A 216 11.31 -14.24 -4.72
CA VAL A 216 12.69 -14.47 -4.25
C VAL A 216 12.70 -15.16 -2.89
N VAL A 217 11.88 -14.71 -1.95
CA VAL A 217 11.77 -15.33 -0.62
C VAL A 217 11.14 -16.72 -0.71
N GLY A 218 10.10 -16.92 -1.53
CA GLY A 218 9.46 -18.22 -1.76
C GLY A 218 10.46 -19.25 -2.27
N MET A 219 11.31 -18.88 -3.23
CA MET A 219 12.38 -19.73 -3.74
C MET A 219 13.43 -20.06 -2.65
N ALA A 220 13.89 -19.04 -1.92
CA ALA A 220 14.99 -19.18 -0.97
C ALA A 220 14.60 -19.91 0.33
N VAL A 221 13.37 -19.70 0.82
CA VAL A 221 12.90 -20.16 2.14
C VAL A 221 11.99 -21.38 2.02
N LEU A 222 11.10 -21.39 1.02
CA LEU A 222 10.09 -22.44 0.86
C LEU A 222 10.46 -23.48 -0.22
N GLY A 223 11.53 -23.25 -0.99
CA GLY A 223 11.92 -24.11 -2.10
C GLY A 223 10.91 -24.10 -3.26
N GLU A 224 10.07 -23.08 -3.36
CA GLU A 224 9.09 -22.97 -4.43
C GLU A 224 9.78 -22.75 -5.78
N THR A 225 9.25 -23.38 -6.83
CA THR A 225 9.72 -23.17 -8.21
C THR A 225 8.70 -22.33 -8.99
N PRO A 226 8.97 -21.04 -9.19
CA PRO A 226 8.07 -20.17 -9.95
C PRO A 226 7.93 -20.65 -11.40
N MET A 227 6.77 -20.41 -11.98
CA MET A 227 6.55 -20.69 -13.40
C MET A 227 7.37 -19.73 -14.28
N THR A 228 7.79 -20.19 -15.48
CA THR A 228 8.54 -19.37 -16.44
C THR A 228 7.86 -18.05 -16.76
N ILE A 229 6.53 -18.05 -16.83
CA ILE A 229 5.73 -16.84 -17.07
C ILE A 229 5.85 -15.80 -15.93
N GLN A 230 6.05 -16.25 -14.69
CA GLN A 230 6.25 -15.35 -13.55
C GLN A 230 7.62 -14.66 -13.61
N PHE A 231 8.66 -15.33 -14.10
CA PHE A 231 9.97 -14.69 -14.37
C PHE A 231 9.85 -13.62 -15.47
N ALA A 232 9.11 -13.90 -16.54
CA ALA A 232 8.86 -12.91 -17.59
C ALA A 232 8.07 -11.69 -17.03
N ALA A 233 7.07 -11.93 -16.21
CA ALA A 233 6.30 -10.89 -15.53
C ALA A 233 7.19 -10.01 -14.63
N ILE A 234 8.07 -10.62 -13.82
CA ILE A 234 9.03 -9.91 -12.97
C ILE A 234 9.99 -9.06 -13.81
N ALA A 235 10.51 -9.59 -14.91
CA ALA A 235 11.40 -8.84 -15.80
C ALA A 235 10.70 -7.62 -16.42
N ILE A 236 9.44 -7.76 -16.85
CA ILE A 236 8.63 -6.66 -17.39
C ILE A 236 8.37 -5.60 -16.30
N MET A 237 8.01 -6.01 -15.07
CA MET A 237 7.80 -5.09 -13.95
C MET A 237 9.09 -4.32 -13.62
N ALA A 238 10.23 -5.01 -13.52
CA ALA A 238 11.51 -4.40 -13.21
C ALA A 238 11.95 -3.41 -14.31
N ALA A 239 11.76 -3.75 -15.58
CA ALA A 239 12.01 -2.85 -16.70
C ALA A 239 11.12 -1.60 -16.66
N GLY A 240 9.82 -1.78 -16.35
CA GLY A 240 8.84 -0.68 -16.19
C GLY A 240 9.20 0.26 -15.04
N MET A 241 9.62 -0.28 -13.88
CA MET A 241 10.11 0.51 -12.75
C MET A 241 11.37 1.30 -13.13
N GLY A 242 12.35 0.66 -13.78
CA GLY A 242 13.58 1.31 -14.25
C GLY A 242 13.29 2.45 -15.21
N LEU A 243 12.43 2.21 -16.21
CA LEU A 243 12.05 3.23 -17.19
C LEU A 243 11.34 4.44 -16.53
N SER A 244 10.42 4.18 -15.59
CA SER A 244 9.73 5.23 -14.84
C SER A 244 10.69 6.04 -13.97
N ALA A 245 11.65 5.38 -13.30
CA ALA A 245 12.66 6.04 -12.47
C ALA A 245 13.63 6.90 -13.29
N ILE A 246 14.05 6.43 -14.48
CA ILE A 246 14.89 7.20 -15.40
C ILE A 246 14.14 8.44 -15.90
N ALA A 247 12.87 8.28 -16.30
CA ALA A 247 12.03 9.38 -16.73
C ALA A 247 11.91 10.48 -15.68
N GLU A 248 11.80 10.10 -14.41
CA GLU A 248 11.73 11.04 -13.30
C GLU A 248 13.04 11.79 -13.07
N ARG A 249 14.18 11.09 -13.14
CA ARG A 249 15.51 11.73 -13.04
C ARG A 249 15.76 12.73 -14.17
N ILE A 250 15.30 12.44 -15.39
CA ILE A 250 15.41 13.35 -16.53
C ILE A 250 14.53 14.59 -16.30
N ALA A 251 13.31 14.40 -15.80
CA ALA A 251 12.39 15.50 -15.52
C ALA A 251 12.94 16.42 -14.40
N SER A 252 13.48 15.85 -13.31
CA SER A 252 14.06 16.63 -12.21
C SER A 252 15.28 17.45 -12.65
N LYS A 253 16.16 16.87 -13.48
CA LYS A 253 17.32 17.60 -14.03
C LYS A 253 16.91 18.78 -14.94
N ARG A 254 15.82 18.64 -15.72
CA ARG A 254 15.31 19.72 -16.58
C ARG A 254 14.71 20.88 -15.81
N LEU A 255 14.17 20.62 -14.61
CA LEU A 255 13.54 21.62 -13.75
C LEU A 255 14.52 22.29 -12.78
N GLY A 256 15.83 21.97 -12.81
CA GLY A 256 16.85 22.52 -11.92
C GLY A 256 16.65 22.17 -10.44
N ALA A 257 15.80 21.20 -10.12
CA ALA A 257 15.58 20.76 -8.75
C ALA A 257 16.77 19.89 -8.28
N PRO A 258 17.28 20.09 -7.04
CA PRO A 258 18.33 19.24 -6.48
C PRO A 258 17.88 17.78 -6.49
N ALA A 259 18.81 16.88 -6.85
CA ALA A 259 18.54 15.45 -6.86
C ALA A 259 18.04 14.97 -5.48
N PRO A 260 17.01 14.14 -5.41
CA PRO A 260 16.58 13.58 -4.13
C PRO A 260 17.72 12.68 -3.60
N GLY A 261 18.36 13.09 -2.51
CA GLY A 261 19.40 12.32 -1.84
C GLY A 261 20.74 13.02 -1.58
N GLY A 262 20.84 14.33 -1.79
CA GLY A 262 22.06 15.09 -1.49
C GLY A 262 21.84 16.10 -0.35
N SER A 263 21.77 15.63 0.86
CA SER A 263 22.11 16.36 2.12
C SER A 263 22.16 15.38 3.27
#